data_3f6d322dd8a8b1aeed0f1acdcc1d3ad7
#
_entry.id   3f6d322dd8a8b1aeed0f1acdcc1d3ad7
#
_cell.length_a   1.000
_cell.length_b   1.000
_cell.length_c   1.000
_cell.angle_alpha   90.00
_cell.angle_beta   90.00
_cell.angle_gamma   90.00
#
_symmetry.space_group_name_H-M   'P 1'
#
loop_
_entity.id
_entity.type
_entity.pdbx_description
1 polymer ?
#
loop_
_entity_poly.entity_id
_entity_poly.type
_entity_poly.pdbx_seq_one_letter_code
_entity_poly.pdbx_strand_id
1 'polypeptide(L)'
;MSARPSFIVDVNKCTGCHACAMSCQIANDLPVGTQWREVRTFNELHVPGVEVMHLSLACNHCADAPCMEQCPATAYHRDEKSGAVLIEAEACIGCRYCSWACPYGAPRFDEDRGVMTKCTFCVEKQQAGEAPACVTSCPTGALDWGELTTEQQVQDVPGFAQAEIGPAIRVESLKPERLLPEMTHPPAMPPWRVLKSRIVPQITFKHEWTLAVFTVLVAALLGAVSYTHLRAHETN
;
A
#
# COMPACT_ATOMS: atom_id res chain seq x y z
N MET A 1 -26.03 14.06 6.73
CA MET A 1 -24.77 13.34 7.00
C MET A 1 -23.68 14.36 7.23
N SER A 2 -22.90 14.25 8.30
CA SER A 2 -21.86 15.23 8.62
C SER A 2 -20.70 15.09 7.66
N ALA A 3 -20.20 16.21 7.15
CA ALA A 3 -18.95 16.24 6.41
C ALA A 3 -17.79 15.97 7.38
N ARG A 4 -16.71 15.35 6.88
CA ARG A 4 -15.50 15.09 7.68
C ARG A 4 -14.25 15.36 6.86
N PRO A 5 -13.13 15.73 7.51
CA PRO A 5 -11.86 15.89 6.84
C PRO A 5 -11.48 14.65 6.05
N SER A 6 -11.08 14.83 4.81
CA SER A 6 -10.80 13.75 3.86
C SER A 6 -9.67 14.17 2.92
N PHE A 7 -8.86 13.22 2.46
CA PHE A 7 -7.93 13.47 1.37
C PHE A 7 -8.66 13.49 0.02
N ILE A 8 -8.16 14.32 -0.88
CA ILE A 8 -8.60 14.38 -2.28
C ILE A 8 -7.37 14.11 -3.14
N VAL A 9 -7.45 13.10 -4.00
CA VAL A 9 -6.35 12.69 -4.87
C VAL A 9 -6.81 12.71 -6.32
N ASP A 10 -6.20 13.58 -7.13
CA ASP A 10 -6.39 13.61 -8.58
C ASP A 10 -5.25 12.85 -9.27
N VAL A 11 -5.51 11.64 -9.69
CA VAL A 11 -4.51 10.79 -10.37
C VAL A 11 -4.05 11.36 -11.70
N ASN A 12 -4.85 12.27 -12.33
CA ASN A 12 -4.50 12.89 -13.60
C ASN A 12 -3.39 13.94 -13.46
N LYS A 13 -3.24 14.52 -12.27
CA LYS A 13 -2.22 15.51 -11.96
C LYS A 13 -0.99 14.91 -11.29
N CYS A 14 -1.11 13.69 -10.74
CA CYS A 14 -0.01 13.07 -10.01
C CYS A 14 1.10 12.63 -10.97
N THR A 15 2.32 13.09 -10.73
CA THR A 15 3.51 12.78 -11.52
C THR A 15 4.40 11.72 -10.88
N GLY A 16 4.02 11.16 -9.74
CA GLY A 16 4.83 10.17 -9.03
C GLY A 16 6.10 10.73 -8.38
N CYS A 17 6.20 12.03 -8.15
CA CYS A 17 7.43 12.70 -7.67
C CYS A 17 7.82 12.40 -6.22
N HIS A 18 6.98 11.72 -5.44
CA HIS A 18 7.16 11.37 -4.03
C HIS A 18 7.35 12.56 -3.04
N ALA A 19 7.21 13.83 -3.47
CA ALA A 19 7.33 14.97 -2.58
C ALA A 19 6.41 14.89 -1.35
N CYS A 20 5.19 14.40 -1.52
CA CYS A 20 4.23 14.17 -0.43
C CYS A 20 4.69 13.11 0.58
N ALA A 21 5.38 12.06 0.14
CA ALA A 21 5.93 11.03 1.01
C ALA A 21 7.10 11.57 1.82
N MET A 22 8.03 12.26 1.18
CA MET A 22 9.18 12.89 1.84
C MET A 22 8.76 13.96 2.84
N SER A 23 7.82 14.83 2.49
CA SER A 23 7.31 15.85 3.40
C SER A 23 6.58 15.24 4.60
N CYS A 24 5.85 14.15 4.41
CA CYS A 24 5.22 13.40 5.50
C CYS A 24 6.27 12.82 6.46
N GLN A 25 7.35 12.25 5.90
CA GLN A 25 8.45 11.67 6.68
C GLN A 25 9.16 12.73 7.53
N ILE A 26 9.50 13.86 6.93
CA ILE A 26 10.19 14.97 7.61
C ILE A 26 9.30 15.61 8.70
N ALA A 27 8.03 15.89 8.36
CA ALA A 27 7.12 16.57 9.28
C ALA A 27 6.69 15.72 10.49
N ASN A 28 6.89 14.42 10.44
CA ASN A 28 6.52 13.50 11.53
C ASN A 28 7.72 12.74 12.10
N ASP A 29 8.95 13.17 11.81
CA ASP A 29 10.21 12.58 12.29
C ASP A 29 10.24 11.05 12.15
N LEU A 30 9.81 10.55 10.98
CA LEU A 30 9.72 9.10 10.76
C LEU A 30 11.11 8.51 10.52
N PRO A 31 11.40 7.34 11.07
CA PRO A 31 12.65 6.63 10.82
C PRO A 31 12.86 6.35 9.32
N VAL A 32 14.12 6.23 8.92
CA VAL A 32 14.48 5.83 7.55
C VAL A 32 13.84 4.46 7.25
N GLY A 33 13.11 4.38 6.13
CA GLY A 33 12.39 3.17 5.74
C GLY A 33 10.94 3.11 6.20
N THR A 34 10.52 3.93 7.15
CA THR A 34 9.12 4.02 7.56
C THR A 34 8.40 5.10 6.75
N GLN A 35 7.36 4.72 6.03
CA GLN A 35 6.55 5.63 5.25
C GLN A 35 5.08 5.51 5.64
N TRP A 36 4.48 6.62 6.10
CA TRP A 36 3.04 6.68 6.33
C TRP A 36 2.24 7.05 5.09
N ARG A 37 2.90 7.72 4.15
CA ARG A 37 2.36 8.03 2.82
C ARG A 37 3.26 7.42 1.77
N GLU A 38 2.67 6.71 0.83
CA GLU A 38 3.38 6.11 -0.30
C GLU A 38 2.71 6.53 -1.62
N VAL A 39 3.49 6.52 -2.69
CA VAL A 39 2.99 6.72 -4.04
C VAL A 39 3.15 5.39 -4.77
N ARG A 40 2.02 4.79 -5.15
CA ARG A 40 1.99 3.55 -5.94
C ARG A 40 1.90 3.89 -7.40
N THR A 41 2.77 3.29 -8.20
CA THR A 41 2.75 3.41 -9.65
C THR A 41 2.11 2.17 -10.25
N PHE A 42 1.14 2.38 -11.13
CA PHE A 42 0.49 1.33 -11.88
C PHE A 42 1.00 1.36 -13.31
N ASN A 43 1.18 0.19 -13.91
CA ASN A 43 1.77 0.00 -15.24
C ASN A 43 3.21 0.52 -15.37
N GLU A 44 4.05 0.29 -14.38
CA GLU A 44 5.49 0.62 -14.43
C GLU A 44 6.21 -0.01 -15.63
N LEU A 45 5.75 -1.15 -16.11
CA LEU A 45 6.31 -1.85 -17.27
C LEU A 45 5.86 -1.25 -18.61
N HIS A 46 5.09 -0.18 -18.60
CA HIS A 46 4.56 0.48 -19.79
C HIS A 46 3.89 -0.49 -20.76
N VAL A 47 3.03 -1.38 -20.24
CA VAL A 47 2.24 -2.29 -21.08
C VAL A 47 1.40 -1.46 -22.05
N PRO A 48 1.49 -1.69 -23.37
CA PRO A 48 0.73 -0.92 -24.34
C PRO A 48 -0.78 -1.02 -24.10
N GLY A 49 -1.49 0.09 -24.27
CA GLY A 49 -2.95 0.14 -24.10
C GLY A 49 -3.40 0.43 -22.67
N VAL A 50 -2.46 0.53 -21.72
CA VAL A 50 -2.73 0.92 -20.34
C VAL A 50 -1.90 2.15 -20.00
N GLU A 51 -2.51 3.14 -19.40
CA GLU A 51 -1.79 4.36 -19.01
C GLU A 51 -1.01 4.17 -17.70
N VAL A 52 0.13 4.86 -17.58
CA VAL A 52 0.86 4.94 -16.31
C VAL A 52 0.09 5.88 -15.39
N MET A 53 -0.23 5.40 -14.20
CA MET A 53 -0.96 6.14 -13.20
C MET A 53 -0.22 6.09 -11.85
N HIS A 54 -0.22 7.21 -11.14
CA HIS A 54 0.35 7.30 -9.80
C HIS A 54 -0.75 7.62 -8.79
N LEU A 55 -0.81 6.84 -7.71
CA LEU A 55 -1.79 7.00 -6.65
C LEU A 55 -1.09 7.23 -5.32
N SER A 56 -1.27 8.42 -4.75
CA SER A 56 -0.73 8.76 -3.43
C SER A 56 -1.69 8.32 -2.33
N LEU A 57 -1.26 7.39 -1.50
CA LEU A 57 -2.05 6.79 -0.43
C LEU A 57 -1.39 6.98 0.94
N ALA A 58 -2.23 7.10 1.96
CA ALA A 58 -1.86 7.06 3.37
C ALA A 58 -2.98 6.34 4.16
N CYS A 59 -3.04 6.50 5.48
CA CYS A 59 -4.21 6.08 6.24
C CYS A 59 -5.45 6.88 5.80
N ASN A 60 -6.53 6.18 5.54
CA ASN A 60 -7.80 6.78 5.08
C ASN A 60 -8.75 7.12 6.25
N HIS A 61 -8.33 6.94 7.50
CA HIS A 61 -9.12 7.27 8.70
C HIS A 61 -10.59 6.85 8.58
N CYS A 62 -10.82 5.59 8.23
CA CYS A 62 -12.12 5.02 7.89
C CYS A 62 -13.18 5.26 8.97
N ALA A 63 -14.47 5.36 8.57
CA ALA A 63 -15.58 5.48 9.50
C ALA A 63 -15.68 4.23 10.39
N ASP A 64 -15.70 3.06 9.74
CA ASP A 64 -15.63 1.77 10.39
C ASP A 64 -14.19 1.28 10.24
N ALA A 65 -13.37 1.50 11.27
CA ALA A 65 -11.93 1.28 11.19
C ALA A 65 -11.54 -0.11 11.70
N PRO A 66 -11.31 -1.12 10.82
CA PRO A 66 -11.01 -2.48 11.26
C PRO A 66 -9.73 -2.56 12.09
N CYS A 67 -8.77 -1.66 11.85
CA CYS A 67 -7.54 -1.57 12.64
C CYS A 67 -7.80 -1.19 14.10
N MET A 68 -8.83 -0.40 14.36
CA MET A 68 -9.24 -0.02 15.72
C MET A 68 -10.03 -1.15 16.38
N GLU A 69 -10.97 -1.76 15.67
CA GLU A 69 -11.80 -2.84 16.17
C GLU A 69 -11.01 -4.11 16.52
N GLN A 70 -10.01 -4.41 15.72
CA GLN A 70 -9.16 -5.60 15.89
C GLN A 70 -7.99 -5.39 16.85
N CYS A 71 -7.90 -4.24 17.52
CA CYS A 71 -6.81 -3.95 18.45
C CYS A 71 -7.07 -4.59 19.82
N PRO A 72 -6.34 -5.63 20.23
CA PRO A 72 -6.55 -6.28 21.52
C PRO A 72 -6.14 -5.41 22.72
N ALA A 73 -5.25 -4.44 22.48
CA ALA A 73 -4.76 -3.50 23.48
C ALA A 73 -5.59 -2.21 23.55
N THR A 74 -6.65 -2.08 22.74
CA THR A 74 -7.46 -0.84 22.63
C THR A 74 -6.63 0.43 22.46
N ALA A 75 -5.47 0.32 21.80
CA ALA A 75 -4.52 1.41 21.61
C ALA A 75 -4.98 2.48 20.58
N TYR A 76 -6.14 2.30 19.97
CA TYR A 76 -6.70 3.25 19.03
C TYR A 76 -7.80 4.09 19.65
N HIS A 77 -7.83 5.35 19.26
CA HIS A 77 -8.94 6.26 19.55
C HIS A 77 -9.28 7.10 18.32
N ARG A 78 -10.40 7.75 18.36
CA ARG A 78 -10.84 8.68 17.32
C ARG A 78 -10.79 10.10 17.88
N ASP A 79 -10.10 10.99 17.20
CA ASP A 79 -10.13 12.43 17.50
C ASP A 79 -11.52 12.99 17.22
N GLU A 80 -12.12 13.63 18.22
CA GLU A 80 -13.51 14.10 18.15
C GLU A 80 -13.72 15.22 17.10
N LYS A 81 -12.69 16.04 16.87
CA LYS A 81 -12.79 17.19 15.98
C LYS A 81 -12.55 16.81 14.52
N SER A 82 -11.48 16.08 14.24
CA SER A 82 -11.10 15.72 12.87
C SER A 82 -11.66 14.38 12.43
N GLY A 83 -12.15 13.54 13.36
CA GLY A 83 -12.53 12.17 13.09
C GLY A 83 -11.35 11.26 12.76
N ALA A 84 -10.12 11.73 12.91
CA ALA A 84 -8.92 10.96 12.65
C ALA A 84 -8.82 9.77 13.61
N VAL A 85 -8.50 8.59 13.07
CA VAL A 85 -8.17 7.42 13.85
C VAL A 85 -6.71 7.52 14.25
N LEU A 86 -6.39 7.54 15.52
CA LEU A 86 -5.04 7.71 16.07
C LEU A 86 -4.61 6.49 16.87
N ILE A 87 -3.30 6.33 17.09
CA ILE A 87 -2.71 5.26 17.91
C ILE A 87 -2.00 5.89 19.11
N GLU A 88 -2.32 5.39 20.30
CA GLU A 88 -1.55 5.65 21.51
C GLU A 88 -0.37 4.67 21.57
N ALA A 89 0.82 5.20 21.40
CA ALA A 89 2.03 4.38 21.36
C ALA A 89 2.29 3.65 22.70
N GLU A 90 1.93 4.29 23.81
CA GLU A 90 2.12 3.75 25.17
C GLU A 90 1.19 2.56 25.47
N ALA A 91 0.01 2.53 24.84
CA ALA A 91 -0.93 1.42 24.94
C ALA A 91 -0.64 0.29 23.93
N CYS A 92 0.17 0.56 22.91
CA CYS A 92 0.44 -0.37 21.83
C CYS A 92 1.41 -1.48 22.25
N ILE A 93 1.00 -2.73 22.11
CA ILE A 93 1.82 -3.92 22.42
C ILE A 93 2.58 -4.47 21.20
N GLY A 94 2.54 -3.80 20.06
CA GLY A 94 3.27 -4.20 18.85
C GLY A 94 2.80 -5.48 18.17
N CYS A 95 1.60 -5.98 18.44
CA CYS A 95 1.10 -7.27 17.95
C CYS A 95 0.84 -7.33 16.43
N ARG A 96 0.84 -6.21 15.73
CA ARG A 96 0.67 -6.05 14.27
C ARG A 96 -0.69 -6.46 13.70
N TYR A 97 -1.69 -6.84 14.48
CA TYR A 97 -3.01 -7.24 13.98
C TYR A 97 -3.67 -6.13 13.14
N CYS A 98 -3.48 -4.87 13.52
CA CYS A 98 -4.01 -3.73 12.79
C CYS A 98 -3.44 -3.60 11.36
N SER A 99 -2.21 -4.08 11.09
CA SER A 99 -1.66 -4.09 9.73
C SER A 99 -2.33 -5.15 8.85
N TRP A 100 -2.73 -6.27 9.42
CA TRP A 100 -3.45 -7.32 8.69
C TRP A 100 -4.93 -6.97 8.48
N ALA A 101 -5.53 -6.29 9.47
CA ALA A 101 -6.93 -5.86 9.37
C ALA A 101 -7.14 -4.71 8.37
N CYS A 102 -6.12 -3.92 8.06
CA CYS A 102 -6.23 -2.77 7.18
C CYS A 102 -6.12 -3.16 5.71
N PRO A 103 -7.18 -3.00 4.88
CA PRO A 103 -7.12 -3.35 3.46
C PRO A 103 -6.17 -2.45 2.65
N TYR A 104 -5.78 -1.32 3.21
CA TYR A 104 -4.87 -0.35 2.58
C TYR A 104 -3.42 -0.51 3.04
N GLY A 105 -3.15 -1.36 4.04
CA GLY A 105 -1.82 -1.55 4.60
C GLY A 105 -1.24 -0.31 5.27
N ALA A 106 -2.08 0.57 5.84
CA ALA A 106 -1.62 1.85 6.37
C ALA A 106 -0.83 1.78 7.69
N PRO A 107 -1.14 0.90 8.67
CA PRO A 107 -0.32 0.76 9.88
C PRO A 107 1.05 0.16 9.56
N ARG A 108 2.11 0.82 10.03
CA ARG A 108 3.51 0.40 9.90
C ARG A 108 4.08 0.07 11.27
N PHE A 109 4.96 -0.90 11.32
CA PHE A 109 5.67 -1.23 12.55
C PHE A 109 6.95 -0.40 12.65
N ASP A 110 7.13 0.22 13.78
CA ASP A 110 8.34 0.94 14.16
C ASP A 110 9.22 -0.03 14.94
N GLU A 111 10.32 -0.47 14.34
CA GLU A 111 11.22 -1.47 14.92
C GLU A 111 11.99 -0.91 16.11
N ASP A 112 12.32 0.38 16.09
CA ASP A 112 13.08 1.03 17.16
C ASP A 112 12.25 1.17 18.44
N ARG A 113 10.97 1.47 18.29
CA ARG A 113 10.03 1.66 19.41
C ARG A 113 9.23 0.40 19.78
N GLY A 114 9.23 -0.61 18.90
CA GLY A 114 8.45 -1.84 19.08
C GLY A 114 6.94 -1.67 19.02
N VAL A 115 6.45 -0.59 18.41
CA VAL A 115 5.02 -0.23 18.35
C VAL A 115 4.54 -0.03 16.91
N MET A 116 3.24 -0.02 16.73
CA MET A 116 2.63 0.34 15.44
C MET A 116 2.50 1.85 15.31
N THR A 117 2.73 2.36 14.11
CA THR A 117 2.57 3.76 13.74
C THR A 117 1.77 3.89 12.44
N LYS A 118 1.17 5.04 12.22
CA LYS A 118 0.48 5.36 10.97
C LYS A 118 0.22 6.86 10.83
N CYS A 119 -0.18 7.29 9.65
CA CYS A 119 -0.60 8.66 9.41
C CYS A 119 -1.53 9.17 10.53
N THR A 120 -1.20 10.33 11.09
CA THR A 120 -1.99 11.03 12.11
C THR A 120 -3.00 12.01 11.51
N PHE A 121 -3.08 12.08 10.19
CA PHE A 121 -3.81 13.12 9.45
C PHE A 121 -3.28 14.53 9.70
N CYS A 122 -2.08 14.65 10.27
CA CYS A 122 -1.51 15.92 10.73
C CYS A 122 -2.50 16.72 11.59
N VAL A 123 -3.18 16.08 12.55
CA VAL A 123 -4.24 16.70 13.37
C VAL A 123 -3.76 17.99 14.04
N GLU A 124 -2.52 18.03 14.53
CA GLU A 124 -1.93 19.22 15.14
C GLU A 124 -1.88 20.41 14.17
N LYS A 125 -1.48 20.17 12.90
CA LYS A 125 -1.49 21.20 11.86
C LYS A 125 -2.90 21.68 11.54
N GLN A 126 -3.84 20.74 11.43
CA GLN A 126 -5.24 21.09 11.17
C GLN A 126 -5.84 21.92 12.32
N GLN A 127 -5.50 21.62 13.57
CA GLN A 127 -5.91 22.41 14.73
C GLN A 127 -5.31 23.84 14.70
N ALA A 128 -4.13 24.01 14.09
CA ALA A 128 -3.53 25.30 13.85
C ALA A 128 -4.07 26.02 12.59
N GLY A 129 -5.03 25.41 11.88
CA GLY A 129 -5.58 25.93 10.63
C GLY A 129 -4.68 25.72 9.40
N GLU A 130 -3.69 24.83 9.52
CA GLU A 130 -2.77 24.49 8.43
C GLU A 130 -3.20 23.21 7.73
N ALA A 131 -2.88 23.11 6.43
CA ALA A 131 -3.07 21.89 5.68
C ALA A 131 -2.03 20.80 6.08
N PRO A 132 -2.35 19.50 5.89
CA PRO A 132 -1.40 18.42 6.10
C PRO A 132 -0.10 18.62 5.29
N ALA A 133 1.05 18.26 5.87
CA ALA A 133 2.36 18.48 5.24
C ALA A 133 2.49 17.88 3.83
N CYS A 134 1.88 16.72 3.61
CA CYS A 134 1.88 16.07 2.30
C CYS A 134 1.05 16.81 1.23
N VAL A 135 0.04 17.57 1.65
CA VAL A 135 -0.78 18.40 0.75
C VAL A 135 0.00 19.65 0.35
N THR A 136 0.56 20.38 1.34
CA THR A 136 1.32 21.60 1.08
C THR A 136 2.54 21.39 0.20
N SER A 137 3.12 20.19 0.22
CA SER A 137 4.30 19.84 -0.58
C SER A 137 3.98 19.30 -1.99
N CYS A 138 2.70 19.16 -2.36
CA CYS A 138 2.36 18.64 -3.68
C CYS A 138 2.52 19.70 -4.77
N PRO A 139 3.55 19.60 -5.66
CA PRO A 139 3.84 20.68 -6.61
C PRO A 139 2.80 20.80 -7.72
N THR A 140 2.04 19.73 -7.98
CA THR A 140 1.05 19.69 -9.06
C THR A 140 -0.38 19.91 -8.55
N GLY A 141 -0.58 20.03 -7.24
CA GLY A 141 -1.92 20.05 -6.65
C GLY A 141 -2.73 18.77 -6.91
N ALA A 142 -2.04 17.65 -7.12
CA ALA A 142 -2.67 16.34 -7.26
C ALA A 142 -3.22 15.79 -5.93
N LEU A 143 -2.65 16.25 -4.82
CA LEU A 143 -3.08 15.89 -3.48
C LEU A 143 -3.62 17.13 -2.80
N ASP A 144 -4.84 17.03 -2.33
CA ASP A 144 -5.55 18.07 -1.60
C ASP A 144 -6.28 17.48 -0.39
N TRP A 145 -6.91 18.29 0.41
CA TRP A 145 -7.73 17.89 1.56
C TRP A 145 -8.89 18.84 1.74
N GLY A 146 -9.96 18.33 2.31
CA GLY A 146 -11.16 19.14 2.56
C GLY A 146 -12.21 18.33 3.30
N GLU A 147 -13.31 19.00 3.67
CA GLU A 147 -14.45 18.34 4.27
C GLU A 147 -15.34 17.73 3.18
N LEU A 148 -15.48 16.42 3.20
CA LEU A 148 -16.34 15.68 2.27
C LEU A 148 -17.43 14.91 3.01
N THR A 149 -18.63 14.89 2.42
CA THR A 149 -19.70 13.97 2.84
C THR A 149 -19.39 12.55 2.37
N THR A 150 -20.04 11.56 2.96
CA THR A 150 -19.88 10.14 2.57
C THR A 150 -20.15 9.92 1.07
N GLU A 151 -21.09 10.63 0.50
CA GLU A 151 -21.43 10.54 -0.92
C GLU A 151 -20.35 11.12 -1.84
N GLN A 152 -19.56 12.07 -1.33
CA GLN A 152 -18.42 12.68 -2.04
C GLN A 152 -17.12 11.86 -1.91
N GLN A 153 -17.08 10.89 -0.98
CA GLN A 153 -15.94 10.00 -0.77
C GLN A 153 -16.01 8.84 -1.77
N VAL A 154 -15.44 9.04 -2.94
CA VAL A 154 -15.47 8.08 -4.06
C VAL A 154 -14.04 7.60 -4.35
N GLN A 155 -13.88 6.30 -4.60
CA GLN A 155 -12.58 5.66 -4.88
C GLN A 155 -12.64 4.84 -6.16
N ASP A 156 -13.07 5.45 -7.25
CA ASP A 156 -13.22 4.77 -8.54
C ASP A 156 -11.91 4.78 -9.34
N VAL A 157 -10.93 4.02 -8.86
CA VAL A 157 -9.67 3.79 -9.60
C VAL A 157 -9.22 2.34 -9.47
N PRO A 158 -8.61 1.77 -10.51
CA PRO A 158 -8.02 0.45 -10.46
C PRO A 158 -6.95 0.36 -9.35
N GLY A 159 -6.95 -0.76 -8.62
CA GLY A 159 -5.96 -1.02 -7.57
C GLY A 159 -6.23 -0.38 -6.21
N PHE A 160 -7.30 0.40 -6.07
CA PHE A 160 -7.80 0.81 -4.75
C PHE A 160 -8.70 -0.31 -4.18
N ALA A 161 -8.42 -0.73 -2.95
CA ALA A 161 -9.22 -1.77 -2.31
C ALA A 161 -10.64 -1.25 -2.03
N GLN A 162 -11.62 -1.87 -2.65
CA GLN A 162 -13.03 -1.57 -2.42
C GLN A 162 -13.48 -2.25 -1.11
N ALA A 163 -13.63 -1.45 -0.07
CA ALA A 163 -14.08 -1.92 1.23
C ALA A 163 -15.16 -0.97 1.77
N GLU A 164 -16.28 -1.53 2.19
CA GLU A 164 -17.43 -0.77 2.73
C GLU A 164 -17.18 -0.30 4.18
N ILE A 165 -16.02 0.28 4.43
CA ILE A 165 -15.58 0.78 5.74
C ILE A 165 -15.51 2.31 5.82
N GLY A 166 -16.06 2.99 4.82
CA GLY A 166 -16.14 4.45 4.75
C GLY A 166 -14.77 5.14 4.85
N PRO A 167 -13.83 4.91 3.90
CA PRO A 167 -12.55 5.60 3.91
C PRO A 167 -12.70 7.10 3.64
N ALA A 168 -12.00 7.95 4.41
CA ALA A 168 -12.03 9.39 4.26
C ALA A 168 -11.11 9.86 3.11
N ILE A 169 -11.44 9.47 1.92
CA ILE A 169 -10.70 9.81 0.70
C ILE A 169 -11.64 9.94 -0.49
N ARG A 170 -11.35 10.88 -1.37
CA ARG A 170 -11.89 10.95 -2.72
C ARG A 170 -10.74 10.78 -3.70
N VAL A 171 -10.86 9.84 -4.60
CA VAL A 171 -9.92 9.65 -5.71
C VAL A 171 -10.63 10.00 -7.01
N GLU A 172 -10.10 10.98 -7.72
CA GLU A 172 -10.61 11.34 -9.04
C GLU A 172 -10.06 10.33 -10.06
N SER A 173 -10.97 9.64 -10.75
CA SER A 173 -10.65 8.64 -11.77
C SER A 173 -9.92 9.24 -12.96
N LEU A 174 -9.26 8.39 -13.73
CA LEU A 174 -8.62 8.78 -14.98
C LEU A 174 -9.67 9.40 -15.92
N LYS A 175 -9.32 10.55 -16.50
CA LYS A 175 -10.17 11.18 -17.51
C LYS A 175 -10.26 10.30 -18.76
N PRO A 176 -11.43 10.22 -19.41
CA PRO A 176 -11.61 9.42 -20.62
C PRO A 176 -10.62 9.77 -21.75
N GLU A 177 -10.17 11.02 -21.79
CA GLU A 177 -9.18 11.50 -22.77
C GLU A 177 -7.78 10.86 -22.58
N ARG A 178 -7.49 10.41 -21.37
CA ARG A 178 -6.26 9.67 -21.01
C ARG A 178 -6.44 8.15 -21.10
N LEU A 179 -7.68 7.69 -21.16
CA LEU A 179 -7.96 6.33 -21.56
C LEU A 179 -7.69 6.27 -23.06
N LEU A 180 -6.75 5.46 -23.48
CA LEU A 180 -6.47 5.29 -24.90
C LEU A 180 -7.77 4.97 -25.63
N PRO A 181 -7.99 5.54 -26.84
CA PRO A 181 -9.18 5.24 -27.63
C PRO A 181 -9.30 3.72 -27.74
N GLU A 182 -10.51 3.25 -27.51
CA GLU A 182 -10.86 1.83 -27.53
C GLU A 182 -10.17 1.18 -28.73
N MET A 183 -9.17 0.38 -28.45
CA MET A 183 -8.42 -0.28 -29.50
C MET A 183 -9.39 -1.26 -30.13
N THR A 184 -9.90 -0.91 -31.29
CA THR A 184 -10.80 -1.75 -32.09
C THR A 184 -10.19 -3.11 -32.42
N HIS A 185 -8.88 -3.25 -32.21
CA HIS A 185 -8.18 -4.52 -32.14
C HIS A 185 -7.14 -4.43 -31.02
N PRO A 186 -7.12 -5.38 -30.06
CA PRO A 186 -5.99 -5.47 -29.15
C PRO A 186 -4.73 -5.55 -30.03
N PRO A 187 -3.64 -4.80 -29.70
CA PRO A 187 -2.39 -4.95 -30.42
C PRO A 187 -2.10 -6.44 -30.43
N ALA A 188 -1.72 -6.97 -31.59
CA ALA A 188 -1.32 -8.37 -31.67
C ALA A 188 -0.32 -8.59 -30.55
N MET A 189 -0.72 -9.31 -29.52
CA MET A 189 0.15 -9.58 -28.37
C MET A 189 1.48 -10.05 -28.96
N PRO A 190 2.58 -9.42 -28.62
CA PRO A 190 3.88 -9.90 -29.12
C PRO A 190 3.93 -11.38 -28.78
N PRO A 191 4.39 -12.23 -29.71
CA PRO A 191 4.36 -13.67 -29.49
C PRO A 191 4.89 -13.93 -28.08
N TRP A 192 4.21 -14.75 -27.30
CA TRP A 192 4.55 -15.06 -25.90
C TRP A 192 6.05 -15.25 -25.65
N ARG A 193 6.81 -15.62 -26.70
CA ARG A 193 8.27 -15.73 -26.69
C ARG A 193 8.97 -14.38 -26.43
N VAL A 194 8.45 -13.27 -26.94
CA VAL A 194 9.01 -11.92 -26.74
C VAL A 194 8.69 -11.41 -25.34
N LEU A 195 7.48 -11.71 -24.83
CA LEU A 195 7.12 -11.40 -23.45
C LEU A 195 7.98 -12.20 -22.45
N LYS A 196 8.19 -13.51 -22.71
CA LYS A 196 9.05 -14.36 -21.88
C LYS A 196 10.48 -13.85 -21.79
N SER A 197 11.03 -13.29 -22.89
CA SER A 197 12.41 -12.79 -22.88
C SER A 197 12.62 -11.50 -22.06
N ARG A 198 11.54 -10.73 -21.81
CA ARG A 198 11.63 -9.46 -21.08
C ARG A 198 11.16 -9.55 -19.61
N ILE A 199 10.28 -10.46 -19.28
CA ILE A 199 9.61 -10.50 -17.97
C ILE A 199 10.10 -11.69 -17.13
N VAL A 200 10.51 -12.77 -17.74
CA VAL A 200 11.00 -13.95 -17.02
C VAL A 200 12.52 -14.04 -17.20
N PRO A 201 13.30 -14.02 -16.12
CA PRO A 201 14.73 -14.29 -16.22
C PRO A 201 14.90 -15.62 -16.95
N GLN A 202 15.67 -15.61 -18.04
CA GLN A 202 15.96 -16.81 -18.81
C GLN A 202 16.88 -17.70 -17.99
N ILE A 203 16.31 -18.52 -17.14
CA ILE A 203 17.04 -19.58 -16.45
C ILE A 203 17.44 -20.60 -17.52
N THR A 204 18.69 -20.57 -17.93
CA THR A 204 19.22 -21.59 -18.85
C THR A 204 20.04 -22.57 -18.05
N PHE A 205 19.78 -23.85 -18.24
CA PHE A 205 20.52 -24.94 -17.59
C PHE A 205 22.04 -24.80 -17.73
N LYS A 206 22.51 -24.14 -18.78
CA LYS A 206 23.94 -23.92 -19.05
C LYS A 206 24.56 -22.92 -18.05
N HIS A 207 23.81 -21.96 -17.51
CA HIS A 207 24.32 -20.96 -16.57
C HIS A 207 23.92 -21.24 -15.11
N GLU A 208 22.84 -22.01 -14.91
CA GLU A 208 22.30 -22.25 -13.57
C GLU A 208 22.21 -23.74 -13.21
N TRP A 209 23.01 -24.57 -13.91
CA TRP A 209 23.07 -25.99 -13.63
C TRP A 209 23.44 -26.32 -12.17
N THR A 210 24.23 -25.44 -11.52
CA THR A 210 24.59 -25.57 -10.11
C THR A 210 23.38 -25.46 -9.19
N LEU A 211 22.43 -24.57 -9.50
CA LEU A 211 21.19 -24.44 -8.74
C LEU A 211 20.29 -25.67 -8.92
N ALA A 212 20.20 -26.18 -10.15
CA ALA A 212 19.44 -27.41 -10.43
C ALA A 212 20.04 -28.62 -9.72
N VAL A 213 21.37 -28.78 -9.76
CA VAL A 213 22.07 -29.86 -9.04
C VAL A 213 21.92 -29.70 -7.54
N PHE A 214 22.03 -28.48 -6.99
CA PHE A 214 21.83 -28.23 -5.59
C PHE A 214 20.41 -28.61 -5.14
N THR A 215 19.39 -28.24 -5.90
CA THR A 215 18.00 -28.57 -5.60
C THR A 215 17.76 -30.08 -5.57
N VAL A 216 18.33 -30.79 -6.55
CA VAL A 216 18.24 -32.27 -6.61
C VAL A 216 18.96 -32.92 -5.43
N LEU A 217 20.16 -32.45 -5.09
CA LEU A 217 20.94 -32.97 -3.97
C LEU A 217 20.24 -32.74 -2.62
N VAL A 218 19.68 -31.53 -2.41
CA VAL A 218 18.92 -31.23 -1.19
C VAL A 218 17.68 -32.11 -1.10
N ALA A 219 16.93 -32.29 -2.19
CA ALA A 219 15.77 -33.16 -2.21
C ALA A 219 16.13 -34.65 -1.93
N ALA A 220 17.25 -35.13 -2.49
CA ALA A 220 17.75 -36.47 -2.24
C ALA A 220 18.21 -36.66 -0.78
N LEU A 221 18.90 -35.68 -0.20
CA LEU A 221 19.30 -35.70 1.21
C LEU A 221 18.10 -35.71 2.13
N LEU A 222 17.09 -34.85 1.88
CA LEU A 222 15.87 -34.82 2.68
C LEU A 222 15.10 -36.14 2.57
N GLY A 223 15.03 -36.74 1.38
CA GLY A 223 14.44 -38.07 1.17
C GLY A 223 15.20 -39.17 1.90
N ALA A 224 16.53 -39.12 1.90
CA ALA A 224 17.36 -40.11 2.63
C ALA A 224 17.18 -39.98 4.15
N VAL A 225 17.14 -38.75 4.67
CA VAL A 225 16.91 -38.52 6.12
C VAL A 225 15.52 -39.00 6.53
N SER A 226 14.49 -38.73 5.73
CA SER A 226 13.14 -39.19 6.00
C SER A 226 13.07 -40.72 5.98
N TYR A 227 13.74 -41.40 5.03
CA TYR A 227 13.76 -42.83 4.92
C TYR A 227 14.49 -43.51 6.10
N THR A 228 15.62 -42.93 6.55
CA THR A 228 16.35 -43.46 7.72
C THR A 228 15.56 -43.26 9.01
N HIS A 229 14.81 -42.16 9.15
CA HIS A 229 13.97 -41.93 10.32
C HIS A 229 12.77 -42.91 10.38
N LEU A 230 12.14 -43.19 9.24
CA LEU A 230 11.06 -44.20 9.16
C LEU A 230 11.56 -45.60 9.53
N ARG A 231 12.74 -45.98 9.04
CA ARG A 231 13.31 -47.31 9.35
C ARG A 231 13.75 -47.46 10.79
N ALA A 232 14.14 -46.39 11.45
CA ALA A 232 14.50 -46.41 12.88
C ALA A 232 13.27 -46.62 13.79
N HIS A 233 12.07 -46.31 13.32
CA HIS A 233 10.81 -46.54 14.03
C HIS A 233 10.27 -47.98 13.85
N GLU A 234 10.69 -48.71 12.81
CA GLU A 234 10.25 -50.10 12.58
C GLU A 234 11.09 -51.15 13.33
N THR A 235 12.19 -50.72 13.98
CA THR A 235 13.12 -51.63 14.68
C THR A 235 13.09 -51.53 16.21
N ASN A 236 12.09 -50.82 16.78
CA ASN A 236 11.85 -50.82 18.24
C ASN A 236 10.53 -51.46 18.63
#